data_6834fc7c8d0ed9f6db3ea55f22185c93
#
_entry.id   6834fc7c8d0ed9f6db3ea55f22185c93
#
_cell.length_a   1.000
_cell.length_b   1.000
_cell.length_c   1.000
_cell.angle_alpha   90.00
_cell.angle_beta   90.00
_cell.angle_gamma   90.00
#
_symmetry.space_group_name_H-M   'P 1'
#
loop_
_entity.id
_entity.type
_entity.pdbx_description
1 polymer ?
#
loop_
_entity_poly.entity_id
_entity_poly.type
_entity_poly.pdbx_seq_one_letter_code
_entity_poly.pdbx_strand_id
1 'polypeptide(L)'
;NLNLVIESAGTGHWHIGEAPCENSIKVGKLNGVDISKQKAQQVKKSDFKTFDLIVGLDDSNISNLKNLGCKNPLKLGDFGFNGECVPDPYFFDGFEGFDKVFEMIDICVRNLIDEKVKSA
;
A
#
# COMPACT_ATOMS: atom_id res chain seq x y z
N ASN A 1 -5.54 -7.96 -17.71
CA ASN A 1 -4.32 -8.75 -17.54
C ASN A 1 -3.06 -7.95 -17.84
N LEU A 2 -2.64 -7.18 -16.86
CA LEU A 2 -1.41 -6.40 -16.93
C LEU A 2 -0.25 -7.23 -16.37
N ASN A 3 0.88 -7.21 -17.06
CA ASN A 3 2.11 -7.88 -16.58
C ASN A 3 2.81 -6.97 -15.56
N LEU A 4 2.31 -6.97 -14.33
CA LEU A 4 2.85 -6.15 -13.26
C LEU A 4 3.51 -7.03 -12.20
N VAL A 5 4.66 -6.60 -11.70
CA VAL A 5 5.26 -7.13 -10.49
C VAL A 5 4.91 -6.18 -9.37
N ILE A 6 4.11 -6.64 -8.40
CA ILE A 6 3.61 -5.83 -7.31
C ILE A 6 4.13 -6.40 -5.99
N GLU A 7 4.80 -5.55 -5.22
CA GLU A 7 5.28 -5.92 -3.89
C GLU A 7 4.92 -4.85 -2.88
N SER A 8 4.85 -5.23 -1.62
CA SER A 8 4.63 -4.31 -0.52
C SER A 8 5.78 -4.40 0.48
N ALA A 9 6.05 -3.28 1.13
CA ALA A 9 7.12 -3.20 2.13
C ALA A 9 6.81 -2.09 3.13
N GLY A 10 7.40 -2.17 4.31
CA GLY A 10 7.31 -1.11 5.31
C GLY A 10 8.62 -0.35 5.42
N THR A 11 8.58 0.82 6.03
CA THR A 11 9.78 1.61 6.31
C THR A 11 10.48 1.17 7.60
N GLY A 12 9.76 0.45 8.48
CA GLY A 12 10.31 -0.10 9.72
C GLY A 12 10.74 -1.56 9.55
N HIS A 13 11.46 -2.07 10.54
CA HIS A 13 11.99 -3.44 10.50
C HIS A 13 11.39 -4.37 11.57
N TRP A 14 10.45 -3.87 12.39
CA TRP A 14 9.94 -4.59 13.56
C TRP A 14 9.19 -5.87 13.22
N HIS A 15 8.54 -5.92 12.06
CA HIS A 15 7.65 -7.00 11.70
C HIS A 15 8.10 -7.80 10.48
N ILE A 16 9.40 -7.70 10.11
CA ILE A 16 9.93 -8.43 8.95
C ILE A 16 9.64 -9.92 9.10
N GLY A 17 9.06 -10.51 8.06
CA GLY A 17 8.72 -11.93 8.03
C GLY A 17 7.37 -12.28 8.64
N GLU A 18 6.68 -11.34 9.27
CA GLU A 18 5.35 -11.58 9.84
C GLU A 18 4.27 -11.57 8.77
N ALA A 19 3.23 -12.37 8.98
CA ALA A 19 2.04 -12.35 8.15
C ALA A 19 1.22 -11.07 8.41
N PRO A 20 0.32 -10.68 7.49
CA PRO A 20 -0.62 -9.60 7.74
C PRO A 20 -1.49 -9.90 8.97
N CYS A 21 -2.05 -8.87 9.60
CA CYS A 21 -2.93 -9.09 10.75
C CYS A 21 -4.19 -9.87 10.32
N GLU A 22 -4.77 -10.57 11.27
CA GLU A 22 -5.91 -11.46 11.03
C GLU A 22 -7.10 -10.75 10.39
N ASN A 23 -7.41 -9.54 10.85
CA ASN A 23 -8.52 -8.77 10.29
C ASN A 23 -8.28 -8.32 8.85
N SER A 24 -7.04 -8.01 8.50
CA SER A 24 -6.69 -7.66 7.12
C SER A 24 -6.83 -8.87 6.19
N ILE A 25 -6.42 -10.05 6.65
CA ILE A 25 -6.62 -11.29 5.91
C ILE A 25 -8.11 -11.55 5.70
N LYS A 26 -8.91 -11.35 6.73
CA LYS A 26 -10.35 -11.57 6.71
C LYS A 26 -11.07 -10.65 5.74
N VAL A 27 -10.79 -9.34 5.76
CA VAL A 27 -11.41 -8.40 4.84
C VAL A 27 -10.96 -8.66 3.40
N GLY A 28 -9.71 -9.04 3.20
CA GLY A 28 -9.22 -9.42 1.89
C GLY A 28 -10.00 -10.61 1.32
N LYS A 29 -10.18 -11.66 2.09
CA LYS A 29 -10.93 -12.85 1.66
C LYS A 29 -12.38 -12.55 1.34
N LEU A 30 -13.04 -11.69 2.13
CA LEU A 30 -14.41 -11.26 1.86
C LEU A 30 -14.54 -10.53 0.52
N ASN A 31 -13.47 -9.93 0.04
CA ASN A 31 -13.42 -9.21 -1.22
C ASN A 31 -12.71 -10.00 -2.34
N GLY A 32 -12.49 -11.28 -2.13
CA GLY A 32 -11.88 -12.15 -3.15
C GLY A 32 -10.36 -12.07 -3.24
N VAL A 33 -9.71 -11.51 -2.24
CA VAL A 33 -8.24 -11.34 -2.21
C VAL A 33 -7.65 -12.06 -1.01
N ASP A 34 -6.81 -13.07 -1.25
CA ASP A 34 -6.14 -13.80 -0.16
C ASP A 34 -4.71 -13.28 0.00
N ILE A 35 -4.45 -12.61 1.13
CA ILE A 35 -3.12 -12.09 1.47
C ILE A 35 -2.44 -12.89 2.59
N SER A 36 -3.01 -14.04 2.98
CA SER A 36 -2.54 -14.81 4.13
C SER A 36 -1.10 -15.31 4.02
N LYS A 37 -0.59 -15.45 2.81
CA LYS A 37 0.78 -15.92 2.56
C LYS A 37 1.81 -14.80 2.43
N GLN A 38 1.38 -13.55 2.44
CA GLN A 38 2.30 -12.42 2.40
C GLN A 38 3.04 -12.28 3.72
N LYS A 39 4.26 -11.75 3.66
CA LYS A 39 5.07 -11.49 4.84
C LYS A 39 5.61 -10.08 4.79
N ALA A 40 5.70 -9.47 5.96
CA ALA A 40 6.25 -8.13 6.07
C ALA A 40 7.71 -8.11 5.63
N GLN A 41 8.08 -7.09 4.86
CA GLN A 41 9.46 -6.84 4.48
C GLN A 41 9.76 -5.36 4.61
N GLN A 42 11.03 -5.02 4.76
CA GLN A 42 11.46 -3.63 4.83
C GLN A 42 11.88 -3.14 3.45
N VAL A 43 11.47 -1.91 3.12
CA VAL A 43 11.87 -1.28 1.86
C VAL A 43 13.39 -1.04 1.86
N LYS A 44 14.02 -1.24 0.71
CA LYS A 44 15.47 -1.10 0.51
C LYS A 44 15.75 -0.05 -0.55
N LYS A 45 16.93 0.56 -0.49
CA LYS A 45 17.35 1.54 -1.51
C LYS A 45 17.36 0.95 -2.91
N SER A 46 17.70 -0.34 -3.06
CA SER A 46 17.67 -1.03 -4.35
C SER A 46 16.28 -1.10 -4.95
N ASP A 47 15.22 -1.06 -4.14
CA ASP A 47 13.84 -1.09 -4.62
C ASP A 47 13.53 0.13 -5.48
N PHE A 48 14.14 1.29 -5.20
CA PHE A 48 13.90 2.52 -5.94
C PHE A 48 14.41 2.46 -7.38
N LYS A 49 15.34 1.55 -7.66
CA LYS A 49 15.86 1.30 -9.01
C LYS A 49 15.13 0.15 -9.69
N THR A 50 14.65 -0.80 -8.91
CA THR A 50 13.99 -2.01 -9.40
C THR A 50 12.55 -1.76 -9.83
N PHE A 51 11.82 -0.95 -9.06
CA PHE A 51 10.40 -0.71 -9.30
C PHE A 51 10.18 0.65 -9.96
N ASP A 52 9.29 0.66 -10.95
CA ASP A 52 8.97 1.88 -11.70
C ASP A 52 8.16 2.88 -10.88
N LEU A 53 7.29 2.37 -10.01
CA LEU A 53 6.45 3.20 -9.15
C LEU A 53 6.63 2.80 -7.69
N ILE A 54 6.87 3.78 -6.84
CA ILE A 54 6.96 3.60 -5.38
C ILE A 54 5.83 4.41 -4.77
N VAL A 55 4.95 3.75 -4.04
CA VAL A 55 3.72 4.36 -3.51
C VAL A 55 3.70 4.27 -1.99
N GLY A 56 3.52 5.40 -1.33
CA GLY A 56 3.31 5.48 0.11
C GLY A 56 1.83 5.67 0.45
N LEU A 57 1.44 5.22 1.62
CA LEU A 57 0.04 5.28 2.05
C LEU A 57 -0.28 6.56 2.82
N ASP A 58 0.71 7.16 3.48
CA ASP A 58 0.53 8.37 4.28
C ASP A 58 1.76 9.27 4.19
N ASP A 59 1.67 10.43 4.83
CA ASP A 59 2.76 11.40 4.80
C ASP A 59 4.02 10.90 5.48
N SER A 60 3.88 10.06 6.51
CA SER A 60 5.01 9.44 7.18
C SER A 60 5.77 8.50 6.25
N ASN A 61 5.05 7.68 5.49
CA ASN A 61 5.66 6.82 4.47
C ASN A 61 6.41 7.65 3.42
N ILE A 62 5.78 8.72 2.91
CA ILE A 62 6.39 9.59 1.91
C ILE A 62 7.67 10.22 2.44
N SER A 63 7.62 10.75 3.65
CA SER A 63 8.78 11.37 4.30
C SER A 63 9.93 10.37 4.49
N ASN A 64 9.63 9.16 4.96
CA ASN A 64 10.62 8.12 5.17
C ASN A 64 11.23 7.64 3.85
N LEU A 65 10.42 7.51 2.80
CA LEU A 65 10.90 7.14 1.47
C LEU A 65 11.86 8.19 0.91
N LYS A 66 11.53 9.47 1.05
CA LYS A 66 12.42 10.55 0.63
C LYS A 66 13.73 10.55 1.39
N ASN A 67 13.68 10.30 2.70
CA ASN A 67 14.88 10.21 3.54
C ASN A 67 15.77 9.03 3.14
N LEU A 68 15.20 7.96 2.62
CA LEU A 68 15.95 6.81 2.12
C LEU A 68 16.52 7.01 0.71
N GLY A 69 16.14 8.08 0.03
CA GLY A 69 16.66 8.41 -1.30
C GLY A 69 15.68 8.23 -2.44
N CYS A 70 14.41 7.95 -2.16
CA CYS A 70 13.39 7.91 -3.20
C CYS A 70 13.07 9.34 -3.65
N LYS A 71 13.25 9.61 -4.94
CA LYS A 71 13.09 10.97 -5.46
C LYS A 71 11.64 11.40 -5.63
N ASN A 72 10.79 10.49 -6.11
CA ASN A 72 9.40 10.81 -6.47
C ASN A 72 8.43 9.77 -5.96
N PRO A 73 8.30 9.59 -4.63
CA PRO A 73 7.29 8.67 -4.12
C PRO A 73 5.89 9.24 -4.40
N LEU A 74 4.98 8.36 -4.79
CA LEU A 74 3.58 8.72 -5.01
C LEU A 74 2.79 8.46 -3.72
N LYS A 75 1.80 9.30 -3.46
CA LYS A 75 0.89 9.09 -2.33
C LYS A 75 -0.41 8.49 -2.84
N LEU A 76 -0.79 7.35 -2.29
CA LEU A 76 -1.96 6.60 -2.79
C LEU A 76 -3.24 7.44 -2.77
N GLY A 77 -3.46 8.21 -1.71
CA GLY A 77 -4.65 9.06 -1.58
C GLY A 77 -4.81 10.14 -2.66
N ASP A 78 -3.75 10.48 -3.39
CA ASP A 78 -3.83 11.41 -4.52
C ASP A 78 -4.68 10.86 -5.67
N PHE A 79 -4.94 9.56 -5.69
CA PHE A 79 -5.65 8.87 -6.78
C PHE A 79 -7.13 8.66 -6.48
N GLY A 80 -7.81 9.64 -5.92
CA GLY A 80 -9.24 9.63 -5.74
C GLY A 80 -9.74 10.12 -4.39
N PHE A 81 -8.84 10.47 -3.47
CA PHE A 81 -9.21 10.95 -2.13
C PHE A 81 -8.53 12.26 -1.76
N ASN A 82 -8.25 13.12 -2.76
CA ASN A 82 -7.71 14.47 -2.58
C ASN A 82 -6.42 14.52 -1.73
N GLY A 83 -5.56 13.52 -1.88
CA GLY A 83 -4.30 13.46 -1.16
C GLY A 83 -4.43 13.03 0.30
N GLU A 84 -5.56 12.48 0.71
CA GLU A 84 -5.71 11.98 2.08
C GLU A 84 -4.81 10.79 2.35
N CYS A 85 -4.33 10.71 3.59
CA CYS A 85 -3.58 9.54 4.05
C CYS A 85 -4.52 8.33 4.19
N VAL A 86 -4.02 7.13 3.85
CA VAL A 86 -4.74 5.90 4.16
C VAL A 86 -4.67 5.69 5.67
N PRO A 87 -5.79 5.71 6.39
CA PRO A 87 -5.76 5.59 7.84
C PRO A 87 -5.43 4.18 8.30
N ASP A 88 -4.84 4.08 9.49
CA ASP A 88 -4.65 2.80 10.14
C ASP A 88 -6.04 2.28 10.56
N PRO A 89 -6.44 1.07 10.14
CA PRO A 89 -7.76 0.54 10.49
C PRO A 89 -7.98 0.36 11.99
N TYR A 90 -6.93 0.31 12.79
CA TYR A 90 -7.06 0.25 14.25
C TYR A 90 -7.55 1.55 14.89
N PHE A 91 -7.57 2.67 14.17
CA PHE A 91 -8.17 3.92 14.65
C PHE A 91 -9.69 3.90 14.61
N PHE A 92 -10.29 2.89 13.99
CA PHE A 92 -11.74 2.71 13.94
C PHE A 92 -12.18 1.61 14.90
N ASP A 93 -13.40 1.72 15.39
CA ASP A 93 -13.97 0.67 16.24
C ASP A 93 -14.39 -0.53 15.39
N GLY A 94 -14.00 -1.72 15.82
CA GLY A 94 -14.44 -2.97 15.22
C GLY A 94 -13.89 -3.22 13.83
N PHE A 95 -14.52 -4.20 13.16
CA PHE A 95 -14.09 -4.69 11.84
C PHE A 95 -14.41 -3.70 10.70
N GLU A 96 -15.35 -2.80 10.91
CA GLU A 96 -15.78 -1.81 9.90
C GLU A 96 -14.64 -0.97 9.36
N GLY A 97 -13.67 -0.62 10.22
CA GLY A 97 -12.51 0.16 9.80
C GLY A 97 -11.68 -0.52 8.73
N PHE A 98 -11.56 -1.84 8.81
CA PHE A 98 -10.83 -2.62 7.79
C PHE A 98 -11.55 -2.61 6.45
N ASP A 99 -12.88 -2.68 6.43
CA ASP A 99 -13.67 -2.59 5.20
C ASP A 99 -13.50 -1.22 4.53
N LYS A 100 -13.55 -0.15 5.31
CA LYS A 100 -13.38 1.22 4.79
C LYS A 100 -12.00 1.45 4.20
N VAL A 101 -10.97 0.98 4.89
CA VAL A 101 -9.59 1.09 4.41
C VAL A 101 -9.40 0.26 3.13
N PHE A 102 -9.94 -0.95 3.09
CA PHE A 102 -9.87 -1.79 1.90
C PHE A 102 -10.52 -1.08 0.70
N GLU A 103 -11.71 -0.52 0.87
CA GLU A 103 -12.43 0.19 -0.18
C GLU A 103 -11.64 1.38 -0.71
N MET A 104 -11.06 2.18 0.18
CA MET A 104 -10.22 3.31 -0.19
C MET A 104 -9.02 2.87 -1.02
N ILE A 105 -8.31 1.84 -0.56
CA ILE A 105 -7.15 1.30 -1.26
C ILE A 105 -7.55 0.76 -2.63
N ASP A 106 -8.64 0.03 -2.72
CA ASP A 106 -9.13 -0.53 -3.98
C ASP A 106 -9.42 0.55 -5.01
N ILE A 107 -10.12 1.60 -4.62
CA ILE A 107 -10.44 2.74 -5.50
C ILE A 107 -9.16 3.44 -5.96
N CYS A 108 -8.27 3.74 -5.03
CA CYS A 108 -7.02 4.43 -5.34
C CYS A 108 -6.11 3.60 -6.25
N VAL A 109 -5.99 2.31 -6.00
CA VAL A 109 -5.16 1.42 -6.83
C VAL A 109 -5.71 1.33 -8.25
N ARG A 110 -7.03 1.22 -8.42
CA ARG A 110 -7.65 1.20 -9.75
C ARG A 110 -7.36 2.49 -10.50
N ASN A 111 -7.49 3.64 -9.85
CA ASN A 111 -7.20 4.93 -10.44
C ASN A 111 -5.72 5.09 -10.77
N LEU A 112 -4.84 4.64 -9.88
CA LEU A 112 -3.39 4.65 -10.10
C LEU A 112 -3.03 3.86 -11.36
N ILE A 113 -3.56 2.65 -11.49
CA ILE A 113 -3.32 1.79 -12.65
C ILE A 113 -3.80 2.47 -13.93
N ASP A 114 -5.00 3.03 -13.92
CA ASP A 114 -5.55 3.72 -15.08
C ASP A 114 -4.71 4.93 -15.48
N GLU A 115 -4.24 5.70 -14.51
CA GLU A 115 -3.51 6.93 -14.77
C GLU A 115 -2.04 6.70 -15.12
N LYS A 116 -1.34 5.82 -14.38
CA LYS A 116 0.12 5.68 -14.47
C LYS A 116 0.57 4.45 -15.28
N VAL A 117 -0.25 3.45 -15.42
CA VAL A 117 0.12 2.21 -16.10
C VAL A 117 -0.54 2.10 -17.47
N LYS A 118 -1.85 2.20 -17.54
CA LYS A 118 -2.56 2.05 -18.82
C LYS A 118 -2.40 3.24 -19.76
N SER A 119 -2.16 4.43 -19.20
CA SER A 119 -2.00 5.66 -19.98
C SER A 119 -0.56 5.96 -20.36
N ALA A 120 0.39 5.16 -19.88
CA ALA A 120 1.80 5.37 -20.15
C ALA A 120 2.22 4.85 -21.53
#